data_d82687869b5837e911ecc9831b8e187a
#
_entry.id   d82687869b5837e911ecc9831b8e187a
#
_cell.length_a   1.000
_cell.length_b   1.000
_cell.length_c   1.000
_cell.angle_alpha   90.00
_cell.angle_beta   90.00
_cell.angle_gamma   90.00
#
_symmetry.space_group_name_H-M   'P 1'
#
loop_
_entity.id
_entity.type
_entity.pdbx_description
1 polymer ?
#
loop_
_entity_poly.entity_id
_entity_poly.type
_entity_poly.pdbx_seq_one_letter_code
_entity_poly.pdbx_strand_id
1 'polypeptide(L)' 'MTPTMLRQLWSLIEKTQANLLLKLDDASLVQWLLKQFKQERALNHEEVHILSDYLNNRVSLIRDLAQQR' A
#
# COMPACT_ATOMS: atom_id res chain seq x y z
N MET A 1 -6.29 8.30 -10.45
CA MET A 1 -5.44 7.10 -10.35
C MET A 1 -5.84 6.13 -11.45
N THR A 2 -4.88 5.57 -12.15
CA THR A 2 -5.16 4.68 -13.28
C THR A 2 -5.32 3.23 -12.83
N PRO A 3 -6.03 2.39 -13.60
CA PRO A 3 -6.12 0.96 -13.28
C PRO A 3 -4.76 0.27 -13.21
N THR A 4 -3.81 0.67 -14.07
CA THR A 4 -2.46 0.12 -14.04
C THR A 4 -1.76 0.43 -12.73
N MET A 5 -1.91 1.65 -12.24
CA MET A 5 -1.33 2.08 -10.98
C MET A 5 -1.88 1.28 -9.81
N LEU A 6 -3.19 1.06 -9.79
CA LEU A 6 -3.83 0.24 -8.76
C LEU A 6 -3.32 -1.20 -8.81
N ARG A 7 -3.18 -1.76 -9.98
CA ARG A 7 -2.65 -3.11 -10.15
C ARG A 7 -1.24 -3.24 -9.58
N GLN A 8 -0.40 -2.26 -9.88
CA GLN A 8 0.98 -2.25 -9.39
C GLN A 8 1.01 -2.14 -7.88
N LEU A 9 0.15 -1.30 -7.31
CA LEU A 9 0.06 -1.15 -5.86
C LEU A 9 -0.35 -2.47 -5.19
N TRP A 10 -1.38 -3.11 -5.68
CA TRP A 10 -1.85 -4.37 -5.12
C TRP A 10 -0.85 -5.50 -5.32
N SER A 11 -0.11 -5.50 -6.45
CA SER A 11 0.99 -6.45 -6.65
C SER A 11 2.07 -6.27 -5.60
N LEU A 12 2.40 -5.02 -5.26
CA LEU A 12 3.36 -4.73 -4.21
C LEU A 12 2.87 -5.26 -2.86
N ILE A 13 1.60 -5.03 -2.55
CA ILE A 13 1.00 -5.50 -1.30
C ILE A 13 1.06 -7.02 -1.23
N GLU A 14 0.74 -7.70 -2.32
CA GLU A 14 0.76 -9.16 -2.38
C GLU A 14 2.17 -9.73 -2.23
N LYS A 15 3.18 -9.03 -2.71
CA LYS A 15 4.58 -9.44 -2.57
C LYS A 15 5.13 -9.21 -1.17
N THR A 16 4.50 -8.34 -0.40
CA THR A 16 4.95 -8.01 0.94
C THR A 16 4.61 -9.14 1.90
N GLN A 17 5.53 -9.45 2.81
CA GLN A 17 5.31 -10.48 3.81
C GLN A 17 4.12 -10.13 4.71
N ALA A 18 3.29 -11.11 4.98
CA ALA A 18 2.11 -10.91 5.83
C ALA A 18 2.49 -10.42 7.23
N ASN A 19 3.59 -10.93 7.79
CA ASN A 19 4.07 -10.50 9.10
C ASN A 19 4.32 -9.00 9.15
N LEU A 20 4.90 -8.45 8.09
CA LEU A 20 5.18 -7.02 8.02
C LEU A 20 3.88 -6.22 7.94
N LEU A 21 2.94 -6.69 7.12
CA LEU A 21 1.65 -6.03 6.98
C LEU A 21 0.84 -6.02 8.27
N LEU A 22 1.01 -7.05 9.10
CA LEU A 22 0.28 -7.17 10.37
C LEU A 22 1.00 -6.50 11.54
N LYS A 23 2.32 -6.33 11.44
CA LYS A 23 3.14 -5.81 12.52
C LYS A 23 3.09 -4.29 12.64
N LEU A 24 3.02 -3.59 11.52
CA LEU A 24 3.03 -2.13 11.50
C LEU A 24 1.66 -1.60 11.91
N ASP A 25 1.66 -0.44 12.59
CA ASP A 25 0.41 0.25 12.84
C ASP A 25 -0.11 0.87 11.54
N ASP A 26 -1.32 1.41 11.55
CA ASP A 26 -1.97 1.90 10.34
C ASP A 26 -1.16 2.98 9.64
N ALA A 27 -0.71 3.98 10.38
CA ALA A 27 0.06 5.09 9.79
C ALA A 27 1.39 4.61 9.24
N SER A 28 2.10 3.78 10.00
CA SER A 28 3.40 3.24 9.56
C SER A 28 3.25 2.36 8.34
N LEU A 29 2.20 1.56 8.30
CA LEU A 29 1.94 0.67 7.16
C LEU A 29 1.72 1.48 5.88
N VAL A 30 0.89 2.51 5.95
CA VAL A 30 0.63 3.36 4.78
C VAL A 30 1.91 4.04 4.32
N GLN A 31 2.69 4.59 5.24
CA GLN A 31 3.96 5.25 4.91
C GLN A 31 4.95 4.26 4.29
N TRP A 32 5.05 3.07 4.85
CA TRP A 32 5.95 2.06 4.32
C TRP A 32 5.58 1.65 2.90
N LEU A 33 4.30 1.41 2.66
CA LEU A 33 3.82 1.04 1.33
C LEU A 33 4.07 2.15 0.31
N LEU A 34 3.82 3.40 0.69
CA LEU A 34 4.10 4.54 -0.19
C LEU A 34 5.59 4.63 -0.52
N LYS A 35 6.45 4.43 0.47
CA LYS A 35 7.89 4.47 0.27
C LYS A 35 8.34 3.39 -0.71
N GLN A 36 7.85 2.18 -0.55
CA GLN A 36 8.20 1.08 -1.46
C GLN A 36 7.69 1.35 -2.86
N PHE A 37 6.48 1.87 -2.97
CA PHE A 37 5.89 2.15 -4.28
C PHE A 37 6.66 3.26 -5.01
N LYS A 38 7.13 4.26 -4.29
CA LYS A 38 7.96 5.33 -4.86
C LYS A 38 9.27 4.79 -5.44
N GLN A 39 9.78 3.71 -4.88
CA GLN A 39 10.99 3.07 -5.40
C GLN A 39 10.73 2.33 -6.71
N GLU A 40 9.51 1.90 -6.94
CA GLU A 40 9.16 1.18 -8.16
C GLU A 40 8.74 2.14 -9.28
N ARG A 41 8.20 3.31 -8.93
CA ARG A 41 7.84 4.32 -9.92
C ARG A 41 7.83 5.70 -9.29
N ALA A 42 8.12 6.71 -10.13
CA ALA A 42 8.09 8.10 -9.69
C ALA A 42 6.64 8.54 -9.44
N LEU A 43 6.43 9.25 -8.33
CA LEU A 43 5.13 9.77 -7.96
C LEU A 43 5.26 11.27 -7.70
N ASN A 44 4.29 12.06 -8.19
CA ASN A 44 4.22 13.48 -7.84
C ASN A 44 3.42 13.64 -6.53
N HIS A 45 3.37 14.86 -6.01
CA HIS A 45 2.70 15.14 -4.75
C HIS A 45 1.23 14.77 -4.76
N GLU A 46 0.55 15.04 -5.86
CA GLU A 46 -0.86 14.73 -5.99
C GLU A 46 -1.12 13.23 -5.96
N GLU A 47 -0.29 12.47 -6.66
CA GLU A 47 -0.39 11.02 -6.67
C GLU A 47 -0.13 10.42 -5.30
N VAL A 48 0.86 10.94 -4.59
CA VAL A 48 1.15 10.49 -3.22
C VAL A 48 -0.05 10.74 -2.32
N HIS A 49 -0.69 11.90 -2.46
CA HIS A 49 -1.86 12.25 -1.66
C HIS A 49 -3.03 11.30 -1.94
N ILE A 50 -3.31 11.06 -3.21
CA ILE A 50 -4.39 10.16 -3.62
C ILE A 50 -4.14 8.74 -3.12
N LEU A 51 -2.91 8.25 -3.26
CA LEU A 51 -2.55 6.91 -2.81
C LEU A 51 -2.60 6.79 -1.29
N SER A 52 -2.17 7.84 -0.58
CA SER A 52 -2.23 7.85 0.87
C SER A 52 -3.68 7.73 1.36
N ASP A 53 -4.59 8.51 0.79
CA ASP A 53 -6.00 8.44 1.13
C ASP A 53 -6.59 7.06 0.80
N TYR A 54 -6.24 6.54 -0.36
CA TYR A 54 -6.69 5.22 -0.79
C TYR A 54 -6.24 4.14 0.19
N LEU A 55 -4.96 4.15 0.55
CA LEU A 55 -4.40 3.16 1.47
C LEU A 55 -5.00 3.27 2.86
N ASN A 56 -5.20 4.50 3.35
CA ASN A 56 -5.83 4.70 4.65
C ASN A 56 -7.23 4.10 4.71
N ASN A 57 -7.95 4.14 3.60
CA ASN A 57 -9.31 3.57 3.53
C ASN A 57 -9.30 2.06 3.30
N ARG A 58 -8.15 1.48 3.00
CA ARG A 58 -8.01 0.05 2.67
C ARG A 58 -7.16 -0.72 3.68
N VAL A 59 -6.72 -0.09 4.75
CA VAL A 59 -5.84 -0.74 5.73
C VAL A 59 -6.49 -2.00 6.29
N SER A 60 -7.76 -1.92 6.66
CA SER A 60 -8.48 -3.08 7.20
C SER A 60 -8.51 -4.23 6.20
N LEU A 61 -8.77 -3.93 4.93
CA LEU A 61 -8.78 -4.93 3.88
C LEU A 61 -7.41 -5.55 3.68
N ILE A 62 -6.37 -4.73 3.69
CA ILE A 62 -4.99 -5.21 3.54
C ILE A 62 -4.65 -6.18 4.67
N ARG A 63 -5.00 -5.83 5.90
CA ARG A 63 -4.75 -6.70 7.05
C ARG A 63 -5.54 -7.99 6.98
N ASP A 64 -6.81 -7.90 6.56
CA ASP A 64 -7.63 -9.09 6.39
C ASP A 64 -7.02 -10.05 5.37
N LEU A 65 -6.58 -9.53 4.24
CA LEU A 65 -5.93 -10.35 3.22
C LEU A 65 -4.64 -10.96 3.72
N ALA A 66 -3.86 -10.21 4.52
CA ALA A 66 -2.63 -10.73 5.10
C ALA A 66 -2.91 -11.86 6.08
N GLN A 67 -3.99 -11.78 6.84
CA GLN A 67 -4.36 -12.82 7.81
C GLN A 67 -4.83 -14.10 7.13
N GLN A 68 -5.31 -14.01 5.91
CA GLN A 68 -5.82 -15.16 5.17
C GLN A 68 -4.72 -15.96 4.46
N ARG A 69 -3.50 -15.48 4.45
CA ARG A 69 -2.38 -16.17 3.80
C ARG A 69 -1.88 -17.36 4.60
#